data_c9af900a16c08e0ba10d57f2dcd8466d
#
_entry.id   c9af900a16c08e0ba10d57f2dcd8466d
#
_cell.length_a   1.000
_cell.length_b   1.000
_cell.length_c   1.000
_cell.angle_alpha   90.00
_cell.angle_beta   90.00
_cell.angle_gamma   90.00
#
_symmetry.space_group_name_H-M   'P 1'
#
loop_
_entity.id
_entity.type
_entity.pdbx_description
1 polymer ?
#
loop_
_entity_poly.entity_id
_entity_poly.type
_entity_poly.pdbx_seq_one_letter_code
_entity_poly.pdbx_strand_id
1 'polypeptide(L)'
;METCDKYFNMWQCDKCREADHCRLARHYVNGGDPAVRKVPAVYPEKWANDDNRAGVQAEEIAACTLAGQKTHKLSLKAYDEGYDIYVLRMECKSSRFTLTSKKLGDEKGDMIKYYFATAKAKRYCYVDRDHDVVYEMNKRAFEELLYMMCDVETKKTCKVLRMRPQTNYMVRWLDWVAQQREYTR
;
A
#
# COMPACT_ATOMS: atom_id res chain seq x y z
N MET A 1 -5.64 -10.30 21.34
CA MET A 1 -4.94 -9.03 21.01
C MET A 1 -6.02 -8.11 20.50
N GLU A 2 -6.54 -7.26 21.39
CA GLU A 2 -7.53 -6.27 20.99
C GLU A 2 -6.87 -5.35 19.97
N THR A 3 -7.41 -5.31 18.79
CA THR A 3 -7.03 -4.35 17.76
C THR A 3 -7.28 -2.95 18.32
N CYS A 4 -6.47 -1.99 17.93
CA CYS A 4 -6.54 -0.60 18.39
C CYS A 4 -7.81 0.10 17.88
N ASP A 5 -8.98 -0.56 17.98
CA ASP A 5 -10.28 -0.03 17.59
C ASP A 5 -10.72 1.17 18.43
N LYS A 6 -10.08 1.37 19.57
CA LYS A 6 -10.36 2.49 20.50
C LYS A 6 -9.71 3.80 20.09
N TYR A 7 -8.66 3.79 19.26
CA TYR A 7 -7.88 4.97 18.95
C TYR A 7 -7.68 5.10 17.45
N PHE A 8 -8.74 5.44 16.76
CA PHE A 8 -8.73 5.77 15.34
C PHE A 8 -7.93 7.05 14.99
N ASN A 9 -7.37 7.69 16.00
CA ASN A 9 -6.45 8.78 15.85
C ASN A 9 -5.04 8.26 16.17
N MET A 10 -4.32 7.76 15.18
CA MET A 10 -2.91 7.35 15.30
C MET A 10 -2.02 8.45 15.89
N TRP A 11 -2.48 9.68 15.87
CA TRP A 11 -1.87 10.87 16.48
C TRP A 11 -1.84 10.85 18.02
N GLN A 12 -2.45 9.86 18.65
CA GLN A 12 -2.44 9.66 20.08
C GLN A 12 -1.67 8.39 20.48
N CYS A 13 -0.94 7.77 19.56
CA CYS A 13 -0.14 6.60 19.88
C CYS A 13 0.93 6.89 20.94
N ASP A 14 1.47 8.11 20.94
CA ASP A 14 2.41 8.60 21.96
C ASP A 14 1.77 8.71 23.35
N LYS A 15 0.45 8.88 23.42
CA LYS A 15 -0.34 8.97 24.67
C LYS A 15 -1.04 7.66 25.03
N CYS A 16 -0.96 6.64 24.17
CA CYS A 16 -1.59 5.37 24.40
C CYS A 16 -0.83 4.60 25.50
N ARG A 17 -1.53 4.14 26.54
CA ARG A 17 -0.95 3.33 27.62
C ARG A 17 -0.37 2.00 27.13
N GLU A 18 -0.75 1.54 25.96
CA GLU A 18 -0.28 0.31 25.33
C GLU A 18 0.75 0.56 24.21
N ALA A 19 1.25 1.80 24.09
CA ALA A 19 2.19 2.18 23.04
C ALA A 19 3.42 1.25 22.98
N ASP A 20 3.94 0.84 24.12
CA ASP A 20 5.11 -0.04 24.24
C ASP A 20 4.86 -1.46 23.72
N HIS A 21 3.62 -1.88 23.69
CA HIS A 21 3.18 -3.20 23.20
C HIS A 21 2.52 -3.12 21.81
N CYS A 22 2.15 -1.93 21.39
CA CYS A 22 1.52 -1.71 20.11
C CYS A 22 2.57 -1.75 19.00
N ARG A 23 2.40 -2.67 18.06
CA ARG A 23 3.32 -2.83 16.92
C ARG A 23 3.37 -1.57 16.04
N LEU A 24 2.25 -0.88 15.89
CA LEU A 24 2.16 0.39 15.16
C LEU A 24 2.92 1.50 15.89
N ALA A 25 2.72 1.63 17.22
CA ALA A 25 3.42 2.62 18.03
C ALA A 25 4.93 2.39 18.01
N ARG A 26 5.40 1.13 18.11
CA ARG A 26 6.84 0.83 18.00
C ARG A 26 7.44 1.25 16.66
N HIS A 27 6.70 1.17 15.58
CA HIS A 27 7.14 1.65 14.28
C HIS A 27 7.33 3.18 14.28
N TYR A 28 6.48 3.93 14.98
CA TYR A 28 6.60 5.38 15.11
C TYR A 28 7.69 5.82 16.09
N VAL A 29 7.81 5.12 17.21
CA VAL A 29 8.75 5.50 18.28
C VAL A 29 10.19 5.04 17.98
N ASN A 30 10.38 3.93 17.30
CA ASN A 30 11.71 3.31 17.06
C ASN A 30 12.37 3.69 15.72
N GLY A 31 12.02 4.84 15.15
CA GLY A 31 12.94 5.56 14.30
C GLY A 31 13.22 5.00 12.91
N GLY A 32 12.23 4.75 12.15
CA GLY A 32 12.38 4.73 10.72
C GLY A 32 11.26 5.58 10.13
N ASP A 33 11.60 6.53 9.37
CA ASP A 33 10.67 7.50 8.83
C ASP A 33 9.87 6.89 7.67
N PRO A 34 8.55 6.62 7.83
CA PRO A 34 7.72 6.19 6.72
C PRO A 34 7.65 7.34 5.71
N ALA A 35 8.07 7.08 4.47
CA ALA A 35 8.06 8.07 3.43
C ALA A 35 6.81 7.92 2.57
N VAL A 36 5.96 8.91 2.61
CA VAL A 36 4.78 9.02 1.75
C VAL A 36 4.80 10.35 1.01
N ARG A 37 4.53 10.32 -0.29
CA ARG A 37 4.31 11.50 -1.12
C ARG A 37 2.92 11.39 -1.74
N LYS A 38 2.08 12.38 -1.50
CA LYS A 38 0.75 12.51 -2.11
C LYS A 38 0.86 13.28 -3.42
N VAL A 39 0.30 12.75 -4.47
CA VAL A 39 0.30 13.37 -5.80
C VAL A 39 -1.11 13.30 -6.38
N PRO A 40 -1.67 14.41 -6.90
CA PRO A 40 -2.93 14.37 -7.63
C PRO A 40 -2.87 13.36 -8.78
N ALA A 41 -3.90 12.53 -8.92
CA ALA A 41 -3.92 11.51 -9.94
C ALA A 41 -4.02 12.13 -11.34
N VAL A 42 -3.20 11.64 -12.25
CA VAL A 42 -3.26 11.95 -13.68
C VAL A 42 -3.78 10.72 -14.40
N TYR A 43 -4.92 10.86 -15.03
CA TYR A 43 -5.54 9.79 -15.79
C TYR A 43 -4.94 9.71 -17.20
N PRO A 44 -4.80 8.51 -17.77
CA PRO A 44 -4.33 8.35 -19.14
C PRO A 44 -5.30 9.00 -20.13
N GLU A 45 -4.76 9.67 -21.15
CA GLU A 45 -5.57 10.22 -22.25
C GLU A 45 -6.33 9.10 -22.99
N LYS A 46 -5.71 7.93 -23.05
CA LYS A 46 -6.27 6.71 -23.60
C LYS A 46 -5.76 5.52 -22.80
N TRP A 47 -6.65 4.64 -22.39
CA TRP A 47 -6.26 3.38 -21.76
C TRP A 47 -5.47 2.53 -22.75
N ALA A 48 -4.29 2.08 -22.32
CA ALA A 48 -3.39 1.28 -23.18
C ALA A 48 -3.83 -0.18 -23.28
N ASN A 49 -4.59 -0.65 -22.28
CA ASN A 49 -5.10 -2.00 -22.22
C ASN A 49 -6.63 -1.97 -22.21
N ASP A 50 -7.25 -2.85 -23.01
CA ASP A 50 -8.71 -3.07 -22.98
C ASP A 50 -9.16 -3.85 -21.73
N ASP A 51 -8.21 -4.16 -20.85
CA ASP A 51 -8.45 -4.90 -19.63
C ASP A 51 -9.08 -4.00 -18.56
N ASN A 52 -10.35 -4.25 -18.27
CA ASN A 52 -11.12 -3.53 -17.24
C ASN A 52 -10.80 -3.94 -15.81
N ARG A 53 -9.75 -4.75 -15.58
CA ARG A 53 -9.33 -5.10 -14.21
C ARG A 53 -8.84 -3.85 -13.48
N ALA A 54 -9.34 -3.67 -12.26
CA ALA A 54 -9.01 -2.49 -11.46
C ALA A 54 -7.50 -2.36 -11.14
N GLY A 55 -6.77 -3.48 -11.11
CA GLY A 55 -5.32 -3.49 -10.91
C GLY A 55 -4.60 -2.82 -12.08
N VAL A 56 -4.89 -3.24 -13.31
CA VAL A 56 -4.29 -2.68 -14.54
C VAL A 56 -4.61 -1.19 -14.66
N GLN A 57 -5.85 -0.79 -14.39
CA GLN A 57 -6.22 0.63 -14.41
C GLN A 57 -5.45 1.44 -13.37
N ALA A 58 -5.22 0.88 -12.17
CA ALA A 58 -4.42 1.55 -11.14
C ALA A 58 -2.96 1.73 -11.58
N GLU A 59 -2.38 0.71 -12.22
CA GLU A 59 -1.02 0.79 -12.78
C GLU A 59 -0.91 1.87 -13.87
N GLU A 60 -1.90 1.97 -14.74
CA GLU A 60 -1.94 3.00 -15.78
C GLU A 60 -2.04 4.42 -15.19
N ILE A 61 -2.90 4.62 -14.19
CA ILE A 61 -3.00 5.90 -13.47
C ILE A 61 -1.68 6.23 -12.79
N ALA A 62 -1.08 5.28 -12.07
CA ALA A 62 0.18 5.50 -11.39
C ALA A 62 1.33 5.83 -12.35
N ALA A 63 1.40 5.17 -13.50
CA ALA A 63 2.41 5.45 -14.53
C ALA A 63 2.23 6.84 -15.15
N CYS A 64 1.00 7.26 -15.41
CA CYS A 64 0.71 8.62 -15.88
C CYS A 64 1.10 9.65 -14.82
N THR A 65 0.73 9.42 -13.57
CA THR A 65 0.95 10.36 -12.46
C THR A 65 2.42 10.49 -12.08
N LEU A 66 3.11 9.36 -11.92
CA LEU A 66 4.46 9.34 -11.32
C LEU A 66 5.58 9.34 -12.36
N ALA A 67 5.33 8.83 -13.56
CA ALA A 67 6.30 8.76 -14.65
C ALA A 67 6.01 9.74 -15.79
N GLY A 68 4.92 10.51 -15.73
CA GLY A 68 4.53 11.45 -16.77
C GLY A 68 4.17 10.78 -18.09
N GLN A 69 3.78 9.51 -18.08
CA GLN A 69 3.40 8.77 -19.27
C GLN A 69 1.99 9.16 -19.70
N LYS A 70 1.76 9.33 -21.01
CA LYS A 70 0.40 9.58 -21.52
C LYS A 70 -0.47 8.32 -21.46
N THR A 71 0.15 7.18 -21.67
CA THR A 71 -0.43 5.84 -21.54
C THR A 71 0.61 4.91 -20.96
N HIS A 72 0.18 3.89 -20.25
CA HIS A 72 1.06 2.84 -19.77
C HIS A 72 0.74 1.52 -20.45
N LYS A 73 1.72 0.93 -21.08
CA LYS A 73 1.62 -0.41 -21.65
C LYS A 73 2.41 -1.36 -20.78
N LEU A 74 1.73 -2.33 -20.16
CA LEU A 74 2.41 -3.42 -19.46
C LEU A 74 3.40 -4.08 -20.41
N SER A 75 4.68 -4.04 -20.08
CA SER A 75 5.68 -4.78 -20.83
C SER A 75 5.82 -6.17 -20.22
N LEU A 76 5.96 -7.19 -21.07
CA LEU A 76 6.29 -8.54 -20.62
C LEU A 76 7.56 -8.51 -19.76
N LYS A 77 8.52 -7.65 -20.09
CA LYS A 77 9.75 -7.46 -19.32
C LYS A 77 9.50 -6.96 -17.90
N ALA A 78 8.53 -6.08 -17.70
CA ALA A 78 8.15 -5.61 -16.35
C ALA A 78 7.61 -6.77 -15.51
N TYR A 79 6.76 -7.60 -16.11
CA TYR A 79 6.20 -8.77 -15.47
C TYR A 79 7.29 -9.79 -15.08
N ASP A 80 8.19 -10.10 -16.00
CA ASP A 80 9.30 -11.04 -15.79
C ASP A 80 10.28 -10.55 -14.70
N GLU A 81 10.50 -9.23 -14.62
CA GLU A 81 11.35 -8.60 -13.62
C GLU A 81 10.64 -8.35 -12.29
N GLY A 82 9.32 -8.55 -12.22
CA GLY A 82 8.53 -8.43 -10.98
C GLY A 82 8.25 -7.00 -10.57
N TYR A 83 7.96 -6.12 -11.53
CA TYR A 83 7.52 -4.74 -11.32
C TYR A 83 6.20 -4.48 -12.03
N ASP A 84 5.26 -3.80 -11.38
CA ASP A 84 4.04 -3.34 -12.03
C ASP A 84 4.35 -2.16 -12.97
N ILE A 85 5.25 -1.25 -12.55
CA ILE A 85 5.70 -0.10 -13.35
C ILE A 85 7.20 -0.19 -13.55
N TYR A 86 7.61 -0.66 -14.73
CA TYR A 86 9.01 -0.98 -15.04
C TYR A 86 9.96 0.22 -14.92
N VAL A 87 9.61 1.34 -15.55
CA VAL A 87 10.47 2.53 -15.57
C VAL A 87 10.75 3.10 -14.18
N LEU A 88 9.88 2.86 -13.23
CA LEU A 88 10.03 3.29 -11.84
C LEU A 88 10.50 2.17 -10.91
N ARG A 89 10.57 0.92 -11.38
CA ARG A 89 10.82 -0.29 -10.58
C ARG A 89 9.92 -0.34 -9.35
N MET A 90 8.65 -0.10 -9.57
CA MET A 90 7.65 0.15 -8.55
C MET A 90 6.54 -0.90 -8.60
N GLU A 91 6.05 -1.26 -7.42
CA GLU A 91 4.82 -2.02 -7.24
C GLU A 91 3.64 -1.07 -7.09
N CYS A 92 2.56 -1.34 -7.80
CA CYS A 92 1.32 -0.57 -7.73
C CYS A 92 0.20 -1.41 -7.13
N LYS A 93 -0.49 -0.84 -6.16
CA LYS A 93 -1.65 -1.50 -5.53
C LYS A 93 -2.83 -0.54 -5.45
N SER A 94 -4.01 -1.13 -5.29
CA SER A 94 -5.27 -0.42 -5.14
C SER A 94 -6.11 -1.06 -4.03
N SER A 95 -7.29 -0.55 -3.78
CA SER A 95 -8.24 -1.08 -2.80
C SER A 95 -8.64 -2.56 -3.00
N ARG A 96 -8.31 -3.13 -4.14
CA ARG A 96 -8.56 -4.55 -4.47
C ARG A 96 -7.36 -5.47 -4.26
N PHE A 97 -6.32 -5.00 -3.57
CA PHE A 97 -5.17 -5.84 -3.27
C PHE A 97 -5.56 -7.12 -2.54
N THR A 98 -5.05 -8.25 -3.05
CA THR A 98 -5.17 -9.57 -2.41
C THR A 98 -3.87 -10.33 -2.53
N LEU A 99 -3.56 -11.11 -1.50
CA LEU A 99 -2.45 -12.06 -1.47
C LEU A 99 -2.94 -13.41 -0.95
N THR A 100 -2.61 -14.49 -1.62
CA THR A 100 -3.04 -15.83 -1.23
C THR A 100 -1.87 -16.63 -0.70
N SER A 101 -2.05 -17.31 0.44
CA SER A 101 -1.15 -18.33 0.95
C SER A 101 -1.83 -19.71 0.98
N LYS A 102 -1.12 -20.73 0.51
CA LYS A 102 -1.55 -22.14 0.63
C LYS A 102 -1.29 -22.72 2.02
N LYS A 103 -0.55 -22.02 2.87
CA LYS A 103 -0.28 -22.45 4.24
C LYS A 103 -1.40 -21.98 5.16
N LEU A 104 -2.23 -22.91 5.61
CA LEU A 104 -3.37 -22.58 6.48
C LEU A 104 -2.96 -22.05 7.88
N GLY A 105 -1.72 -22.31 8.30
CA GLY A 105 -1.15 -21.81 9.55
C GLY A 105 -0.65 -20.36 9.49
N ASP A 106 -0.51 -19.77 8.29
CA ASP A 106 0.03 -18.42 8.16
C ASP A 106 -0.89 -17.38 8.80
N GLU A 107 -0.28 -16.51 9.59
CA GLU A 107 -0.93 -15.30 10.12
C GLU A 107 -0.68 -14.09 9.20
N LYS A 108 -1.38 -12.99 9.48
CA LYS A 108 -1.22 -11.73 8.72
C LYS A 108 0.24 -11.31 8.57
N GLY A 109 0.99 -11.38 9.68
CA GLY A 109 2.41 -11.01 9.70
C GLY A 109 3.28 -11.89 8.81
N ASP A 110 3.00 -13.19 8.76
CA ASP A 110 3.74 -14.15 7.93
C ASP A 110 3.49 -13.90 6.45
N MET A 111 2.23 -13.64 6.08
CA MET A 111 1.84 -13.35 4.71
C MET A 111 2.48 -12.04 4.21
N ILE A 112 2.49 -10.99 5.04
CA ILE A 112 3.12 -9.71 4.71
C ILE A 112 4.63 -9.87 4.59
N LYS A 113 5.28 -10.57 5.53
CA LYS A 113 6.70 -10.90 5.46
C LYS A 113 7.07 -11.62 4.17
N TYR A 114 6.29 -12.66 3.82
CA TYR A 114 6.51 -13.43 2.61
C TYR A 114 6.38 -12.55 1.36
N TYR A 115 5.37 -11.69 1.29
CA TYR A 115 5.20 -10.74 0.20
C TYR A 115 6.46 -9.89 -0.01
N PHE A 116 7.00 -9.29 1.06
CA PHE A 116 8.18 -8.45 0.96
C PHE A 116 9.48 -9.23 0.74
N ALA A 117 9.54 -10.50 1.11
CA ALA A 117 10.68 -11.37 0.81
C ALA A 117 10.77 -11.71 -0.69
N THR A 118 9.62 -11.77 -1.37
CA THR A 118 9.54 -12.08 -2.81
C THR A 118 9.49 -10.84 -3.70
N ALA A 119 9.06 -9.70 -3.17
CA ALA A 119 8.97 -8.45 -3.92
C ALA A 119 10.35 -7.86 -4.22
N LYS A 120 10.61 -7.56 -5.48
CA LYS A 120 11.85 -6.91 -5.93
C LYS A 120 11.80 -5.40 -5.84
N ALA A 121 10.60 -4.83 -5.80
CA ALA A 121 10.38 -3.39 -5.75
C ALA A 121 10.93 -2.75 -4.47
N LYS A 122 11.49 -1.57 -4.61
CA LYS A 122 11.94 -0.72 -3.47
C LYS A 122 11.00 0.43 -3.20
N ARG A 123 10.13 0.74 -4.16
CA ARG A 123 9.13 1.80 -4.10
C ARG A 123 7.76 1.20 -4.38
N TYR A 124 6.77 1.76 -3.75
CA TYR A 124 5.40 1.29 -3.81
C TYR A 124 4.48 2.47 -4.06
N CYS A 125 3.35 2.22 -4.70
CA CYS A 125 2.31 3.22 -4.77
C CYS A 125 0.94 2.60 -4.49
N TYR A 126 0.07 3.41 -3.92
CA TYR A 126 -1.34 3.13 -3.75
C TYR A 126 -2.16 4.14 -4.52
N VAL A 127 -3.05 3.65 -5.37
CA VAL A 127 -3.95 4.48 -6.18
C VAL A 127 -5.31 4.54 -5.52
N ASP A 128 -5.68 5.72 -5.06
CA ASP A 128 -6.99 6.03 -4.49
C ASP A 128 -7.82 6.76 -5.55
N ARG A 129 -8.69 6.01 -6.20
CA ARG A 129 -9.56 6.54 -7.26
C ARG A 129 -10.74 7.34 -6.72
N ASP A 130 -11.13 7.09 -5.47
CA ASP A 130 -12.26 7.76 -4.86
C ASP A 130 -11.91 9.22 -4.49
N HIS A 131 -10.62 9.49 -4.30
CA HIS A 131 -10.10 10.82 -3.97
C HIS A 131 -9.17 11.41 -5.05
N ASP A 132 -9.04 10.77 -6.20
CA ASP A 132 -8.19 11.20 -7.31
C ASP A 132 -6.73 11.46 -6.91
N VAL A 133 -6.14 10.54 -6.15
CA VAL A 133 -4.80 10.66 -5.58
C VAL A 133 -3.98 9.40 -5.78
N VAL A 134 -2.69 9.58 -5.99
CA VAL A 134 -1.69 8.52 -5.94
C VAL A 134 -0.74 8.80 -4.77
N TYR A 135 -0.61 7.83 -3.88
CA TYR A 135 0.35 7.87 -2.79
C TYR A 135 1.56 7.04 -3.19
N GLU A 136 2.69 7.70 -3.37
CA GLU A 136 3.98 7.04 -3.52
C GLU A 136 4.61 6.88 -2.15
N MET A 137 5.16 5.69 -1.86
CA MET A 137 5.70 5.39 -0.55
C MET A 137 6.90 4.44 -0.58
N ASN A 138 7.70 4.47 0.48
CA ASN A 138 8.76 3.49 0.68
C ASN A 138 8.19 2.15 1.18
N LYS A 139 9.04 1.12 1.20
CA LYS A 139 8.68 -0.22 1.66
C LYS A 139 8.03 -0.21 3.05
N ARG A 140 8.58 0.59 3.97
CA ARG A 140 8.10 0.65 5.34
C ARG A 140 6.68 1.20 5.44
N ALA A 141 6.42 2.34 4.79
CA ALA A 141 5.09 2.92 4.77
C ALA A 141 4.07 1.95 4.14
N PHE A 142 4.47 1.23 3.09
CA PHE A 142 3.61 0.25 2.47
C PHE A 142 3.37 -0.98 3.36
N GLU A 143 4.38 -1.44 4.08
CA GLU A 143 4.24 -2.52 5.07
C GLU A 143 3.23 -2.14 6.17
N GLU A 144 3.37 -0.93 6.73
CA GLU A 144 2.43 -0.39 7.73
C GLU A 144 1.01 -0.30 7.17
N LEU A 145 0.87 0.17 5.92
CA LEU A 145 -0.40 0.20 5.22
C LEU A 145 -1.06 -1.18 5.16
N LEU A 146 -0.32 -2.21 4.76
CA LEU A 146 -0.84 -3.57 4.69
C LEU A 146 -1.25 -4.11 6.07
N TYR A 147 -0.48 -3.81 7.12
CA TYR A 147 -0.83 -4.21 8.48
C TYR A 147 -2.13 -3.57 8.97
N MET A 148 -2.37 -2.32 8.63
CA MET A 148 -3.58 -1.61 9.03
C MET A 148 -4.80 -2.02 8.22
N MET A 149 -4.62 -2.15 6.90
CA MET A 149 -5.75 -2.19 5.96
C MET A 149 -6.12 -3.59 5.50
N CYS A 150 -5.31 -4.60 5.80
CA CYS A 150 -5.60 -5.95 5.34
C CYS A 150 -6.10 -6.83 6.47
N ASP A 151 -7.00 -7.76 6.12
CA ASP A 151 -7.40 -8.87 6.97
C ASP A 151 -7.11 -10.19 6.32
N VAL A 152 -7.02 -11.21 7.15
CA VAL A 152 -6.85 -12.60 6.73
C VAL A 152 -8.18 -13.32 6.76
N GLU A 153 -8.62 -13.77 5.59
CA GLU A 153 -9.76 -14.67 5.43
C GLU A 153 -9.26 -16.09 5.30
N THR A 154 -9.76 -17.01 6.13
CA THR A 154 -9.47 -18.45 5.99
C THR A 154 -10.48 -19.09 5.08
N LYS A 155 -10.02 -19.72 3.99
CA LYS A 155 -10.80 -20.52 3.08
C LYS A 155 -10.48 -22.01 3.28
N LYS A 156 -11.23 -22.90 2.64
CA LYS A 156 -11.03 -24.36 2.78
C LYS A 156 -9.60 -24.84 2.48
N THR A 157 -8.95 -24.23 1.49
CA THR A 157 -7.64 -24.68 0.97
C THR A 157 -6.54 -23.63 1.05
N CYS A 158 -6.85 -22.42 1.50
CA CYS A 158 -5.88 -21.31 1.52
C CYS A 158 -6.29 -20.23 2.50
N LYS A 159 -5.35 -19.36 2.84
CA LYS A 159 -5.63 -18.07 3.46
C LYS A 159 -5.47 -16.94 2.44
N VAL A 160 -6.31 -15.95 2.55
CA VAL A 160 -6.29 -14.77 1.66
C VAL A 160 -6.14 -13.52 2.52
N LEU A 161 -5.03 -12.81 2.34
CA LEU A 161 -4.86 -11.46 2.84
C LEU A 161 -5.57 -10.52 1.86
N ARG A 162 -6.53 -9.77 2.34
CA ARG A 162 -7.32 -8.85 1.51
C ARG A 162 -7.35 -7.46 2.12
N MET A 163 -7.12 -6.45 1.29
CA MET A 163 -7.31 -5.06 1.71
C MET A 163 -8.80 -4.79 1.91
N ARG A 164 -9.14 -4.22 3.06
CA ARG A 164 -10.51 -3.76 3.32
C ARG A 164 -10.73 -2.40 2.67
N PRO A 165 -11.89 -2.17 2.06
CA PRO A 165 -12.26 -0.86 1.51
C PRO A 165 -12.68 0.12 2.62
N GLN A 166 -11.86 0.30 3.66
CA GLN A 166 -12.08 1.33 4.68
C GLN A 166 -11.24 2.56 4.33
N THR A 167 -11.61 3.17 3.23
CA THR A 167 -10.91 4.27 2.58
C THR A 167 -10.61 5.44 3.51
N ASN A 168 -11.51 5.81 4.41
CA ASN A 168 -11.35 7.03 5.20
C ASN A 168 -10.18 7.00 6.18
N TYR A 169 -9.88 5.86 6.81
CA TYR A 169 -8.77 5.77 7.77
C TYR A 169 -7.42 5.75 7.07
N MET A 170 -7.34 5.01 5.98
CA MET A 170 -6.14 4.88 5.18
C MET A 170 -5.73 6.23 4.60
N VAL A 171 -6.67 6.95 4.02
CA VAL A 171 -6.42 8.28 3.46
C VAL A 171 -5.94 9.24 4.53
N ARG A 172 -6.58 9.27 5.69
CA ARG A 172 -6.16 10.12 6.81
C ARG A 172 -4.74 9.81 7.29
N TRP A 173 -4.38 8.53 7.39
CA TRP A 173 -3.04 8.15 7.78
C TRP A 173 -2.00 8.53 6.72
N LEU A 174 -2.27 8.24 5.46
CA LEU A 174 -1.39 8.59 4.35
C LEU A 174 -1.22 10.11 4.23
N ASP A 175 -2.30 10.86 4.38
CA ASP A 175 -2.26 12.32 4.39
C ASP A 175 -1.44 12.86 5.55
N TRP A 176 -1.63 12.32 6.73
CA TRP A 176 -0.86 12.72 7.90
C TRP A 176 0.64 12.43 7.71
N VAL A 177 1.01 11.23 7.25
CA VAL A 177 2.43 10.88 7.00
C VAL A 177 3.04 11.78 5.92
N ALA A 178 2.30 12.09 4.86
CA ALA A 178 2.77 12.99 3.80
C ALA A 178 3.02 14.41 4.34
N GLN A 179 2.15 14.91 5.20
CA GLN A 179 2.28 16.24 5.82
C GLN A 179 3.48 16.36 6.77
N GLN A 180 3.81 15.30 7.52
CA GLN A 180 4.96 15.33 8.44
C GLN A 180 6.28 15.63 7.74
N ARG A 181 6.39 15.32 6.45
CA ARG A 181 7.60 15.62 5.65
C ARG A 181 7.71 17.05 5.17
N GLU A 182 6.60 17.73 5.00
CA GLU A 182 6.63 19.15 4.64
C GLU A 182 7.14 20.02 5.79
N TYR A 183 6.97 19.58 7.04
CA TYR A 183 7.44 20.28 8.22
C TYR A 183 8.92 20.02 8.58
N THR A 184 9.53 18.98 7.99
CA THR A 184 10.94 18.60 8.29
C THR A 184 11.93 19.05 7.21
N ARG A 185 11.51 19.86 6.27
CA ARG A 185 12.32 20.53 5.26
C ARG A 185 12.54 22.01 5.63
#